data_1cf051f0af7025ad916c211bad3531a0
#
_entry.id   1cf051f0af7025ad916c211bad3531a0
#
_cell.length_a   1.000
_cell.length_b   1.000
_cell.length_c   1.000
_cell.angle_alpha   90.00
_cell.angle_beta   90.00
_cell.angle_gamma   90.00
#
_symmetry.space_group_name_H-M   'P 1'
#
loop_
_entity.id
_entity.type
_entity.pdbx_description
1 polymer ?
#
loop_
_entity_poly.entity_id
_entity_poly.type
_entity_poly.pdbx_seq_one_letter_code
_entity_poly.pdbx_strand_id
1 'polypeptide(L)'
;VGVYDEVHPENLDGLPYVGNFDKLIKDAKSGKLERIYLATKMSDYEKLMKIVTELTDTTCSVSLIPDILTFNILQSRTEEINGVPVVPLFDTPLNGINMVFKRVEDVFFSIIILFLISPVLAVIALLIKLTSPGPILFKQIRYGMDGKAIKVWKFRSMKVMENDDQVIQATKNDTRVTKVGGFLRKTSLDELPQFINVLFGSMSIVGPRPHAVAHNEQYRKLIQGYMLRHKVKPGITGLAQVNGWRGETDTLDKMEKRIEYDLEYIRTWNIVLDIKIIFLTVFKGFIGKTAY
;
A
#
# COMPACT_ATOMS: atom_id res chain seq x y z
N VAL A 1 24.47 -5.53 -6.67
CA VAL A 1 24.51 -6.73 -5.79
C VAL A 1 25.67 -6.58 -4.86
N GLY A 2 25.53 -6.92 -3.58
CA GLY A 2 26.60 -6.82 -2.59
C GLY A 2 26.29 -7.67 -1.36
N VAL A 3 27.32 -7.91 -0.55
CA VAL A 3 27.25 -8.76 0.64
C VAL A 3 27.29 -7.91 1.90
N TYR A 4 26.41 -8.22 2.84
CA TYR A 4 26.38 -7.67 4.20
C TYR A 4 26.63 -8.80 5.19
N ASP A 5 27.60 -8.64 6.07
CA ASP A 5 27.89 -9.59 7.15
C ASP A 5 28.53 -8.84 8.33
N GLU A 6 28.45 -9.40 9.56
CA GLU A 6 29.08 -8.82 10.74
C GLU A 6 30.61 -8.81 10.64
N VAL A 7 31.18 -9.85 10.01
CA VAL A 7 32.61 -9.99 9.77
C VAL A 7 32.85 -10.03 8.27
N HIS A 8 33.86 -9.34 7.81
CA HIS A 8 34.23 -9.36 6.39
C HIS A 8 34.55 -10.81 5.96
N PRO A 9 33.76 -11.40 5.05
CA PRO A 9 34.00 -12.78 4.60
C PRO A 9 35.33 -12.90 3.86
N GLU A 10 36.05 -14.02 4.06
CA GLU A 10 37.34 -14.28 3.40
C GLU A 10 37.19 -14.49 1.89
N ASN A 11 36.08 -15.07 1.45
CA ASN A 11 35.78 -15.29 0.03
C ASN A 11 34.37 -14.75 -0.31
N LEU A 12 34.31 -13.87 -1.30
CA LEU A 12 33.09 -13.22 -1.78
C LEU A 12 32.78 -13.54 -3.24
N ASP A 13 33.56 -14.43 -3.88
CA ASP A 13 33.39 -14.82 -5.30
C ASP A 13 33.17 -13.62 -6.23
N GLY A 14 33.88 -12.52 -5.99
CA GLY A 14 33.80 -11.29 -6.78
C GLY A 14 32.64 -10.34 -6.38
N LEU A 15 31.86 -10.65 -5.37
CA LEU A 15 30.84 -9.73 -4.84
C LEU A 15 31.45 -8.69 -3.89
N PRO A 16 31.08 -7.41 -3.97
CA PRO A 16 31.58 -6.40 -3.06
C PRO A 16 30.99 -6.58 -1.64
N TYR A 17 31.85 -6.49 -0.63
CA TYR A 17 31.41 -6.33 0.74
C TYR A 17 30.90 -4.90 0.96
N VAL A 18 29.68 -4.77 1.44
CA VAL A 18 29.03 -3.46 1.60
C VAL A 18 29.03 -2.99 3.05
N GLY A 19 28.91 -3.91 4.01
CA GLY A 19 28.93 -3.57 5.43
C GLY A 19 28.25 -4.62 6.33
N ASN A 20 28.00 -4.24 7.58
CA ASN A 20 27.35 -5.08 8.58
C ASN A 20 25.81 -5.05 8.50
N PHE A 21 25.13 -5.75 9.40
CA PHE A 21 23.67 -5.82 9.42
C PHE A 21 22.99 -4.51 9.79
N ASP A 22 23.63 -3.65 10.61
CA ASP A 22 23.09 -2.31 10.90
C ASP A 22 23.03 -1.46 9.63
N LYS A 23 24.06 -1.58 8.78
CA LYS A 23 24.08 -0.90 7.49
C LYS A 23 23.05 -1.49 6.52
N LEU A 24 22.87 -2.81 6.49
CA LEU A 24 21.82 -3.48 5.73
C LEU A 24 20.43 -2.89 6.07
N ILE A 25 20.10 -2.81 7.36
CA ILE A 25 18.82 -2.27 7.84
C ILE A 25 18.67 -0.81 7.43
N LYS A 26 19.72 0.00 7.58
CA LYS A 26 19.72 1.41 7.18
C LYS A 26 19.52 1.60 5.67
N ASP A 27 20.19 0.82 4.85
CA ASP A 27 20.07 0.87 3.39
C ASP A 27 18.69 0.36 2.94
N ALA A 28 18.14 -0.66 3.59
CA ALA A 28 16.78 -1.13 3.35
C ALA A 28 15.72 -0.06 3.70
N LYS A 29 15.80 0.55 4.89
CA LYS A 29 14.89 1.64 5.33
C LYS A 29 14.99 2.89 4.44
N SER A 30 16.14 3.13 3.82
CA SER A 30 16.32 4.25 2.88
C SER A 30 15.80 3.97 1.46
N GLY A 31 15.26 2.77 1.19
CA GLY A 31 14.73 2.38 -0.11
C GLY A 31 15.79 2.11 -1.18
N LYS A 32 17.05 1.88 -0.80
CA LYS A 32 18.14 1.56 -1.72
C LYS A 32 18.13 0.10 -2.18
N LEU A 33 17.50 -0.78 -1.37
CA LEU A 33 17.46 -2.21 -1.61
C LEU A 33 16.06 -2.63 -2.03
N GLU A 34 15.97 -3.37 -3.13
CA GLU A 34 14.72 -3.95 -3.63
C GLU A 34 14.52 -5.37 -3.09
N ARG A 35 15.62 -6.14 -3.00
CA ARG A 35 15.56 -7.54 -2.62
C ARG A 35 16.74 -7.92 -1.73
N ILE A 36 16.47 -8.69 -0.68
CA ILE A 36 17.43 -9.17 0.31
C ILE A 36 17.29 -10.69 0.40
N TYR A 37 18.43 -11.38 0.32
CA TYR A 37 18.53 -12.81 0.55
C TYR A 37 19.26 -13.04 1.88
N LEU A 38 18.58 -13.66 2.83
CA LEU A 38 19.14 -14.01 4.14
C LEU A 38 19.67 -15.44 4.09
N ALA A 39 20.99 -15.60 4.16
CA ALA A 39 21.67 -16.89 4.20
C ALA A 39 22.26 -17.08 5.59
N THR A 40 21.50 -17.61 6.53
CA THR A 40 21.97 -17.85 7.90
C THR A 40 21.68 -19.28 8.33
N LYS A 41 22.47 -19.80 9.28
CA LYS A 41 22.20 -21.09 9.89
C LYS A 41 20.99 -20.96 10.83
N MET A 42 20.15 -21.99 10.89
CA MET A 42 19.01 -22.00 11.81
C MET A 42 19.44 -21.97 13.30
N SER A 43 20.68 -22.32 13.61
CA SER A 43 21.24 -22.11 14.95
C SER A 43 21.24 -20.66 15.41
N ASP A 44 21.28 -19.72 14.48
CA ASP A 44 21.31 -18.28 14.75
C ASP A 44 19.90 -17.64 14.69
N TYR A 45 18.90 -18.42 15.07
CA TYR A 45 17.47 -18.07 14.97
C TYR A 45 17.13 -16.71 15.61
N GLU A 46 17.66 -16.42 16.81
CA GLU A 46 17.40 -15.15 17.50
C GLU A 46 17.92 -13.96 16.69
N LYS A 47 19.12 -14.09 16.13
CA LYS A 47 19.74 -13.06 15.28
C LYS A 47 18.96 -12.87 13.98
N LEU A 48 18.57 -13.98 13.36
CA LEU A 48 17.73 -13.98 12.17
C LEU A 48 16.39 -13.27 12.42
N MET A 49 15.71 -13.62 13.50
CA MET A 49 14.42 -13.02 13.86
C MET A 49 14.53 -11.51 14.14
N LYS A 50 15.62 -11.07 14.76
CA LYS A 50 15.88 -9.65 14.98
C LYS A 50 16.01 -8.89 13.65
N ILE A 51 16.80 -9.40 12.71
CA ILE A 51 16.98 -8.81 11.38
C ILE A 51 15.64 -8.81 10.62
N VAL A 52 14.92 -9.92 10.62
CA VAL A 52 13.63 -10.04 9.96
C VAL A 52 12.64 -9.03 10.54
N THR A 53 12.59 -8.88 11.86
CA THR A 53 11.71 -7.91 12.54
C THR A 53 12.01 -6.49 12.09
N GLU A 54 13.28 -6.09 12.05
CA GLU A 54 13.67 -4.75 11.58
C GLU A 54 13.32 -4.52 10.10
N LEU A 55 13.43 -5.56 9.26
CA LEU A 55 13.10 -5.48 7.85
C LEU A 55 11.58 -5.42 7.56
N THR A 56 10.72 -5.76 8.54
CA THR A 56 9.26 -5.61 8.37
C THR A 56 8.82 -4.15 8.23
N ASP A 57 9.65 -3.21 8.71
CA ASP A 57 9.42 -1.77 8.56
C ASP A 57 10.00 -1.22 7.23
N THR A 58 10.09 -2.07 6.20
CA THR A 58 10.59 -1.73 4.86
C THR A 58 9.67 -2.27 3.78
N THR A 59 9.89 -1.87 2.53
CA THR A 59 9.19 -2.41 1.34
C THR A 59 10.03 -3.46 0.60
N CYS A 60 11.20 -3.83 1.13
CA CYS A 60 12.08 -4.81 0.51
C CYS A 60 11.42 -6.19 0.40
N SER A 61 11.70 -6.90 -0.69
CA SER A 61 11.43 -8.34 -0.77
C SER A 61 12.51 -9.09 -0.01
N VAL A 62 12.13 -9.83 1.03
CA VAL A 62 13.06 -10.60 1.86
C VAL A 62 12.81 -12.09 1.61
N SER A 63 13.88 -12.81 1.27
CA SER A 63 13.87 -14.25 1.04
C SER A 63 14.89 -14.94 1.94
N LEU A 64 14.54 -16.10 2.45
CA LEU A 64 15.45 -16.93 3.22
C LEU A 64 16.04 -18.01 2.31
N ILE A 65 17.35 -18.18 2.35
CA ILE A 65 18.06 -19.32 1.79
C ILE A 65 18.23 -20.32 2.93
N PRO A 66 17.42 -21.40 2.98
CA PRO A 66 17.48 -22.38 4.05
C PRO A 66 18.71 -23.26 3.92
N ASP A 67 19.17 -23.83 5.03
CA ASP A 67 20.11 -24.94 4.95
C ASP A 67 19.42 -26.21 4.40
N ILE A 68 20.23 -27.15 3.91
CA ILE A 68 19.74 -28.37 3.22
C ILE A 68 18.85 -29.24 4.13
N LEU A 69 19.04 -29.22 5.44
CA LEU A 69 18.24 -30.01 6.39
C LEU A 69 16.86 -29.37 6.58
N THR A 70 16.78 -28.06 6.59
CA THR A 70 15.52 -27.32 6.72
C THR A 70 14.70 -27.35 5.42
N PHE A 71 15.35 -27.49 4.27
CA PHE A 71 14.69 -27.56 2.97
C PHE A 71 13.67 -28.71 2.85
N ASN A 72 13.95 -29.88 3.42
CA ASN A 72 13.05 -31.03 3.42
C ASN A 72 11.77 -30.80 4.22
N ILE A 73 11.73 -29.79 5.08
CA ILE A 73 10.56 -29.44 5.92
C ILE A 73 9.65 -28.42 5.24
N LEU A 74 10.19 -27.59 4.34
CA LEU A 74 9.48 -26.50 3.70
C LEU A 74 8.98 -26.87 2.30
N GLN A 75 8.03 -27.82 2.22
CA GLN A 75 7.37 -28.17 0.96
C GLN A 75 6.44 -27.07 0.39
N SER A 76 6.46 -25.86 0.88
CA SER A 76 5.58 -24.79 0.43
C SER A 76 6.34 -23.71 -0.38
N ARG A 77 5.93 -23.55 -1.63
CA ARG A 77 6.31 -22.45 -2.56
C ARG A 77 7.76 -21.97 -2.43
N THR A 78 8.71 -22.84 -2.73
CA THR A 78 10.11 -22.44 -2.89
C THR A 78 10.33 -21.92 -4.30
N GLU A 79 11.02 -20.82 -4.41
CA GLU A 79 11.58 -20.34 -5.68
C GLU A 79 12.98 -20.95 -5.85
N GLU A 80 13.42 -21.15 -7.08
CA GLU A 80 14.76 -21.60 -7.39
C GLU A 80 15.52 -20.49 -8.10
N ILE A 81 16.68 -20.13 -7.58
CA ILE A 81 17.59 -19.16 -8.19
C ILE A 81 18.92 -19.86 -8.45
N ASN A 82 19.24 -20.13 -9.71
CA ASN A 82 20.46 -20.82 -10.14
C ASN A 82 20.72 -22.15 -9.39
N GLY A 83 19.66 -22.96 -9.18
CA GLY A 83 19.76 -24.23 -8.47
C GLY A 83 19.71 -24.12 -6.94
N VAL A 84 19.59 -22.91 -6.38
CA VAL A 84 19.48 -22.68 -4.93
C VAL A 84 18.00 -22.48 -4.58
N PRO A 85 17.42 -23.30 -3.67
CA PRO A 85 16.07 -23.09 -3.18
C PRO A 85 15.99 -21.85 -2.30
N VAL A 86 15.02 -20.99 -2.57
CA VAL A 86 14.79 -19.74 -1.85
C VAL A 86 13.36 -19.69 -1.35
N VAL A 87 13.17 -19.36 -0.07
CA VAL A 87 11.86 -19.19 0.53
C VAL A 87 11.59 -17.69 0.72
N PRO A 88 10.64 -17.10 -0.04
CA PRO A 88 10.30 -15.70 0.15
C PRO A 88 9.55 -15.51 1.48
N LEU A 89 10.09 -14.67 2.37
CA LEU A 89 9.47 -14.33 3.66
C LEU A 89 8.43 -13.23 3.53
N PHE A 90 8.74 -12.21 2.73
CA PHE A 90 7.85 -11.09 2.45
C PHE A 90 7.82 -10.85 0.96
N ASP A 91 6.92 -11.51 0.26
CA ASP A 91 6.72 -11.29 -1.17
C ASP A 91 5.23 -11.16 -1.50
N THR A 92 4.94 -10.82 -2.75
CA THR A 92 3.59 -10.68 -3.28
C THR A 92 3.50 -11.40 -4.63
N PRO A 93 2.37 -12.05 -4.94
CA PRO A 93 2.10 -12.56 -6.28
C PRO A 93 2.09 -11.46 -7.36
N LEU A 94 2.00 -10.18 -6.95
CA LEU A 94 2.04 -9.02 -7.85
C LEU A 94 3.46 -8.71 -8.33
N ASN A 95 4.10 -9.68 -8.99
CA ASN A 95 5.41 -9.55 -9.61
C ASN A 95 5.35 -10.06 -11.06
N GLY A 96 6.40 -9.78 -11.83
CA GLY A 96 6.53 -10.26 -13.20
C GLY A 96 5.28 -10.02 -14.05
N ILE A 97 4.78 -11.09 -14.67
CA ILE A 97 3.61 -11.04 -15.58
C ILE A 97 2.31 -10.61 -14.88
N ASN A 98 2.14 -10.94 -13.60
CA ASN A 98 0.95 -10.57 -12.84
C ASN A 98 0.83 -9.05 -12.65
N MET A 99 1.94 -8.33 -12.55
CA MET A 99 1.95 -6.87 -12.53
C MET A 99 1.42 -6.28 -13.84
N VAL A 100 1.72 -6.93 -14.97
CA VAL A 100 1.19 -6.52 -16.28
C VAL A 100 -0.32 -6.77 -16.34
N PHE A 101 -0.79 -7.96 -15.95
CA PHE A 101 -2.23 -8.25 -15.91
C PHE A 101 -2.97 -7.28 -14.98
N LYS A 102 -2.44 -7.03 -13.79
CA LYS A 102 -2.99 -6.03 -12.87
C LYS A 102 -3.06 -4.64 -13.50
N ARG A 103 -2.03 -4.23 -14.23
CA ARG A 103 -2.00 -2.93 -14.91
C ARG A 103 -3.04 -2.84 -16.03
N VAL A 104 -3.19 -3.89 -16.84
CA VAL A 104 -4.19 -3.96 -17.91
C VAL A 104 -5.59 -3.88 -17.33
N GLU A 105 -5.88 -4.64 -16.27
CA GLU A 105 -7.13 -4.61 -15.53
C GLU A 105 -7.44 -3.19 -15.02
N ASP A 106 -6.51 -2.57 -14.32
CA ASP A 106 -6.65 -1.22 -13.75
C ASP A 106 -6.97 -0.17 -14.84
N VAL A 107 -6.25 -0.22 -15.97
CA VAL A 107 -6.47 0.71 -17.09
C VAL A 107 -7.83 0.47 -17.73
N PHE A 108 -8.16 -0.79 -18.02
CA PHE A 108 -9.40 -1.18 -18.69
C PHE A 108 -10.63 -0.72 -17.88
N PHE A 109 -10.71 -1.10 -16.63
CA PHE A 109 -11.83 -0.71 -15.79
C PHE A 109 -11.86 0.80 -15.51
N SER A 110 -10.70 1.46 -15.35
CA SER A 110 -10.68 2.90 -15.12
C SER A 110 -11.20 3.68 -16.33
N ILE A 111 -10.89 3.27 -17.56
CA ILE A 111 -11.41 3.92 -18.77
C ILE A 111 -12.93 3.78 -18.82
N ILE A 112 -13.46 2.57 -18.61
CA ILE A 112 -14.90 2.31 -18.62
C ILE A 112 -15.60 3.14 -17.54
N ILE A 113 -15.08 3.09 -16.31
CA ILE A 113 -15.68 3.81 -15.18
C ILE A 113 -15.65 5.31 -15.45
N LEU A 114 -14.50 5.89 -15.84
CA LEU A 114 -14.38 7.32 -16.12
C LEU A 114 -15.33 7.77 -17.25
N PHE A 115 -15.49 6.96 -18.29
CA PHE A 115 -16.45 7.24 -19.35
C PHE A 115 -17.89 7.30 -18.81
N LEU A 116 -18.29 6.30 -18.03
CA LEU A 116 -19.63 6.22 -17.45
C LEU A 116 -19.91 7.34 -16.44
N ILE A 117 -18.94 7.70 -15.61
CA ILE A 117 -19.12 8.73 -14.58
C ILE A 117 -18.82 10.15 -15.07
N SER A 118 -18.33 10.32 -16.31
CA SER A 118 -17.93 11.63 -16.83
C SER A 118 -19.03 12.73 -16.73
N PRO A 119 -20.33 12.46 -16.98
CA PRO A 119 -21.37 13.46 -16.77
C PRO A 119 -21.50 13.87 -15.30
N VAL A 120 -21.37 12.89 -14.39
CA VAL A 120 -21.42 13.14 -12.94
C VAL A 120 -20.22 13.99 -12.49
N LEU A 121 -19.02 13.67 -12.99
CA LEU A 121 -17.83 14.47 -12.72
C LEU A 121 -17.98 15.93 -13.18
N ALA A 122 -18.56 16.15 -14.36
CA ALA A 122 -18.82 17.49 -14.90
C ALA A 122 -19.81 18.27 -14.03
N VAL A 123 -20.92 17.66 -13.61
CA VAL A 123 -21.91 18.27 -12.73
C VAL A 123 -21.28 18.62 -11.37
N ILE A 124 -20.53 17.69 -10.76
CA ILE A 124 -19.86 17.95 -9.48
C ILE A 124 -18.84 19.10 -9.62
N ALA A 125 -18.05 19.11 -10.69
CA ALA A 125 -17.08 20.17 -10.95
C ALA A 125 -17.76 21.55 -11.07
N LEU A 126 -18.89 21.61 -11.77
CA LEU A 126 -19.68 22.84 -11.91
C LEU A 126 -20.26 23.29 -10.55
N LEU A 127 -20.84 22.39 -9.77
CA LEU A 127 -21.37 22.68 -8.44
C LEU A 127 -20.30 23.24 -7.50
N ILE A 128 -19.10 22.63 -7.48
CA ILE A 128 -17.98 23.12 -6.67
C ILE A 128 -17.58 24.52 -7.11
N LYS A 129 -17.48 24.76 -8.43
CA LYS A 129 -17.06 26.05 -8.97
C LYS A 129 -18.05 27.17 -8.65
N LEU A 130 -19.36 26.88 -8.69
CA LEU A 130 -20.43 27.85 -8.42
C LEU A 130 -20.63 28.13 -6.93
N THR A 131 -20.35 27.15 -6.06
CA THR A 131 -20.66 27.26 -4.62
C THR A 131 -19.52 27.70 -3.75
N SER A 132 -18.27 27.66 -4.24
CA SER A 132 -17.12 28.08 -3.44
C SER A 132 -15.93 28.55 -4.29
N PRO A 133 -15.22 29.62 -3.92
CA PRO A 133 -14.04 30.09 -4.64
C PRO A 133 -12.88 29.12 -4.52
N GLY A 134 -12.05 29.00 -5.59
CA GLY A 134 -10.80 28.22 -5.61
C GLY A 134 -10.82 27.04 -6.60
N PRO A 135 -9.82 26.14 -6.56
CA PRO A 135 -9.68 25.02 -7.50
C PRO A 135 -10.76 23.97 -7.29
N ILE A 136 -11.18 23.29 -8.36
CA ILE A 136 -12.17 22.21 -8.33
C ILE A 136 -11.58 20.96 -7.68
N LEU A 137 -10.30 20.67 -8.00
CA LEU A 137 -9.59 19.49 -7.53
C LEU A 137 -8.59 19.86 -6.43
N PHE A 138 -8.51 19.01 -5.44
CA PHE A 138 -7.50 19.01 -4.40
C PHE A 138 -6.57 17.80 -4.59
N LYS A 139 -5.27 18.01 -4.42
CA LYS A 139 -4.24 16.98 -4.58
C LYS A 139 -3.54 16.77 -3.24
N GLN A 140 -3.87 15.68 -2.56
CA GLN A 140 -3.31 15.35 -1.25
C GLN A 140 -2.12 14.43 -1.38
N ILE A 141 -1.02 14.76 -0.69
CA ILE A 141 0.17 13.90 -0.64
C ILE A 141 -0.11 12.69 0.25
N ARG A 142 0.18 11.50 -0.27
CA ARG A 142 0.04 10.20 0.38
C ARG A 142 1.24 9.33 0.05
N TYR A 143 1.47 8.26 0.84
CA TYR A 143 2.43 7.23 0.44
C TYR A 143 1.80 6.28 -0.59
N GLY A 144 2.53 6.04 -1.66
CA GLY A 144 2.24 5.06 -2.70
C GLY A 144 3.08 3.81 -2.54
N MET A 145 3.30 3.11 -3.66
CA MET A 145 4.19 1.94 -3.72
C MET A 145 5.61 2.33 -3.32
N ASP A 146 6.30 1.44 -2.62
CA ASP A 146 7.66 1.62 -2.06
C ASP A 146 7.79 2.83 -1.12
N GLY A 147 6.68 3.28 -0.50
CA GLY A 147 6.68 4.46 0.35
C GLY A 147 6.90 5.78 -0.39
N LYS A 148 6.93 5.78 -1.73
CA LYS A 148 7.11 6.99 -2.54
C LYS A 148 5.89 7.90 -2.45
N ALA A 149 6.11 9.19 -2.30
CA ALA A 149 5.02 10.16 -2.23
C ALA A 149 4.25 10.26 -3.56
N ILE A 150 2.94 10.16 -3.50
CA ILE A 150 2.03 10.35 -4.63
C ILE A 150 1.02 11.45 -4.33
N LYS A 151 0.50 12.10 -5.37
CA LYS A 151 -0.55 13.11 -5.26
C LYS A 151 -1.89 12.45 -5.57
N VAL A 152 -2.70 12.19 -4.55
CA VAL A 152 -4.05 11.62 -4.67
C VAL A 152 -5.04 12.73 -5.00
N TRP A 153 -5.78 12.60 -6.09
CA TRP A 153 -6.72 13.59 -6.57
C TRP A 153 -8.09 13.38 -5.94
N LYS A 154 -8.68 14.48 -5.46
CA LYS A 154 -10.04 14.50 -4.91
C LYS A 154 -10.76 15.77 -5.36
N PHE A 155 -12.07 15.74 -5.37
CA PHE A 155 -12.84 16.97 -5.42
C PHE A 155 -12.65 17.76 -4.13
N ARG A 156 -12.57 19.08 -4.25
CA ARG A 156 -12.51 19.96 -3.09
C ARG A 156 -13.83 19.90 -2.31
N SER A 157 -13.74 19.49 -1.05
CA SER A 157 -14.87 19.40 -0.13
C SER A 157 -14.80 20.40 1.03
N MET A 158 -13.67 21.11 1.17
CA MET A 158 -13.40 22.06 2.26
C MET A 158 -12.97 23.43 1.71
N LYS A 159 -13.19 24.49 2.49
CA LYS A 159 -12.81 25.86 2.12
C LYS A 159 -11.30 26.08 2.15
N VAL A 160 -10.61 25.53 3.15
CA VAL A 160 -9.17 25.56 3.32
C VAL A 160 -8.67 24.11 3.26
N MET A 161 -7.64 23.87 2.45
CA MET A 161 -7.09 22.53 2.24
C MET A 161 -5.57 22.65 2.41
N GLU A 162 -5.09 22.22 3.58
CA GLU A 162 -3.67 22.23 3.93
C GLU A 162 -3.02 20.92 3.51
N ASN A 163 -1.80 21.01 2.99
CA ASN A 163 -0.92 19.87 2.71
C ASN A 163 0.23 19.79 3.72
N ASP A 164 0.12 20.52 4.85
CA ASP A 164 1.18 20.65 5.84
C ASP A 164 1.39 19.34 6.65
N ASP A 165 2.54 19.27 7.32
CA ASP A 165 2.97 18.12 8.13
C ASP A 165 2.01 17.79 9.28
N GLN A 166 1.18 18.76 9.70
CA GLN A 166 0.11 18.58 10.67
C GLN A 166 -1.25 18.48 9.97
N VAL A 167 -1.58 17.30 9.46
CA VAL A 167 -2.91 17.05 8.91
C VAL A 167 -3.89 16.84 10.06
N ILE A 168 -4.66 17.89 10.39
CA ILE A 168 -5.79 17.78 11.30
C ILE A 168 -6.89 16.98 10.61
N GLN A 169 -7.14 15.77 11.11
CA GLN A 169 -8.22 14.92 10.59
C GLN A 169 -9.56 15.65 10.72
N ALA A 170 -10.34 15.66 9.65
CA ALA A 170 -11.65 16.28 9.68
C ALA A 170 -12.59 15.48 10.59
N THR A 171 -13.16 16.15 11.57
CA THR A 171 -14.11 15.58 12.52
C THR A 171 -15.56 15.69 12.02
N LYS A 172 -16.47 14.99 12.68
CA LYS A 172 -17.91 15.11 12.41
C LYS A 172 -18.35 16.55 12.72
N ASN A 173 -19.01 17.22 11.74
CA ASN A 173 -19.40 18.63 11.80
C ASN A 173 -18.27 19.67 11.71
N ASP A 174 -17.17 19.36 11.04
CA ASP A 174 -16.08 20.27 10.78
C ASP A 174 -16.56 21.52 10.00
N THR A 175 -16.37 22.70 10.57
CA THR A 175 -16.83 24.00 10.00
C THR A 175 -16.15 24.37 8.67
N ARG A 176 -15.05 23.74 8.34
CA ARG A 176 -14.33 23.90 7.08
C ARG A 176 -15.06 23.26 5.90
N VAL A 177 -15.94 22.28 6.16
CA VAL A 177 -16.64 21.52 5.12
C VAL A 177 -17.69 22.40 4.45
N THR A 178 -17.68 22.49 3.12
CA THR A 178 -18.72 23.19 2.35
C THR A 178 -20.02 22.36 2.32
N LYS A 179 -21.19 23.00 2.07
CA LYS A 179 -22.48 22.27 1.96
C LYS A 179 -22.40 21.15 0.89
N VAL A 180 -21.87 21.49 -0.30
CA VAL A 180 -21.64 20.51 -1.38
C VAL A 180 -20.59 19.48 -0.95
N GLY A 181 -19.49 19.91 -0.33
CA GLY A 181 -18.43 19.05 0.17
C GLY A 181 -18.92 18.03 1.20
N GLY A 182 -19.83 18.40 2.09
CA GLY A 182 -20.46 17.48 3.05
C GLY A 182 -21.23 16.35 2.36
N PHE A 183 -22.01 16.69 1.32
CA PHE A 183 -22.69 15.69 0.51
C PHE A 183 -21.69 14.76 -0.21
N LEU A 184 -20.67 15.34 -0.87
CA LEU A 184 -19.66 14.57 -1.59
C LEU A 184 -18.92 13.58 -0.68
N ARG A 185 -18.52 14.02 0.52
CA ARG A 185 -17.86 13.16 1.51
C ARG A 185 -18.76 12.04 2.01
N LYS A 186 -20.01 12.35 2.34
CA LYS A 186 -21.00 11.36 2.79
C LYS A 186 -21.26 10.28 1.75
N THR A 187 -21.22 10.63 0.47
CA THR A 187 -21.43 9.72 -0.66
C THR A 187 -20.13 9.17 -1.25
N SER A 188 -18.97 9.62 -0.74
CA SER A 188 -17.62 9.33 -1.29
C SER A 188 -17.43 9.75 -2.76
N LEU A 189 -18.26 10.61 -3.27
CA LEU A 189 -18.14 11.16 -4.63
C LEU A 189 -16.92 12.10 -4.76
N ASP A 190 -16.40 12.63 -3.65
CA ASP A 190 -15.17 13.41 -3.63
C ASP A 190 -13.94 12.59 -4.06
N GLU A 191 -14.00 11.27 -3.97
CA GLU A 191 -12.88 10.37 -4.32
C GLU A 191 -12.89 9.93 -5.79
N LEU A 192 -13.94 10.22 -6.56
CA LEU A 192 -14.03 9.81 -7.97
C LEU A 192 -12.85 10.24 -8.85
N PRO A 193 -12.21 11.42 -8.67
CA PRO A 193 -11.03 11.78 -9.45
C PRO A 193 -9.83 10.85 -9.27
N GLN A 194 -9.82 9.96 -8.26
CA GLN A 194 -8.76 8.98 -8.06
C GLN A 194 -8.66 7.97 -9.22
N PHE A 195 -9.72 7.75 -10.01
CA PHE A 195 -9.61 6.93 -11.22
C PHE A 195 -8.64 7.52 -12.25
N ILE A 196 -8.42 8.84 -12.24
CA ILE A 196 -7.37 9.49 -13.02
C ILE A 196 -5.97 9.09 -12.51
N ASN A 197 -5.81 8.97 -11.17
CA ASN A 197 -4.57 8.45 -10.58
C ASN A 197 -4.29 7.01 -11.01
N VAL A 198 -5.34 6.19 -11.14
CA VAL A 198 -5.20 4.82 -11.63
C VAL A 198 -4.75 4.80 -13.09
N LEU A 199 -5.35 5.62 -13.95
CA LEU A 199 -4.93 5.75 -15.36
C LEU A 199 -3.46 6.17 -15.49
N PHE A 200 -3.00 7.12 -14.66
CA PHE A 200 -1.59 7.53 -14.64
C PHE A 200 -0.66 6.54 -13.93
N GLY A 201 -1.20 5.49 -13.31
CA GLY A 201 -0.44 4.40 -12.70
C GLY A 201 0.13 4.69 -11.32
N SER A 202 -0.22 5.81 -10.68
CA SER A 202 0.16 6.11 -9.29
C SER A 202 -0.71 5.39 -8.26
N MET A 203 -1.89 4.90 -8.67
CA MET A 203 -2.82 4.11 -7.86
C MET A 203 -3.32 2.90 -8.64
N SER A 204 -4.04 2.02 -7.96
CA SER A 204 -4.79 0.89 -8.49
C SER A 204 -6.27 1.05 -8.13
N ILE A 205 -7.17 0.34 -8.81
CA ILE A 205 -8.58 0.26 -8.40
C ILE A 205 -8.68 -0.47 -7.08
N VAL A 206 -8.05 -1.65 -6.98
CA VAL A 206 -8.04 -2.48 -5.77
C VAL A 206 -6.65 -2.50 -5.18
N GLY A 207 -6.55 -2.25 -3.87
CA GLY A 207 -5.31 -2.27 -3.11
C GLY A 207 -5.48 -1.67 -1.71
N PRO A 208 -4.43 -1.65 -0.89
CA PRO A 208 -4.45 -1.00 0.42
C PRO A 208 -4.83 0.49 0.32
N ARG A 209 -5.73 0.95 1.20
CA ARG A 209 -6.15 2.36 1.18
C ARG A 209 -4.99 3.29 1.58
N PRO A 210 -4.67 4.36 0.80
CA PRO A 210 -3.58 5.26 1.13
C PRO A 210 -3.91 6.12 2.35
N HIS A 211 -3.04 6.11 3.37
CA HIS A 211 -3.16 6.95 4.57
C HIS A 211 -2.43 8.28 4.40
N ALA A 212 -2.74 9.26 5.26
CA ALA A 212 -1.97 10.49 5.36
C ALA A 212 -0.54 10.20 5.82
N VAL A 213 0.43 11.00 5.35
CA VAL A 213 1.85 10.83 5.71
C VAL A 213 2.04 10.78 7.23
N ALA A 214 1.45 11.73 7.96
CA ALA A 214 1.52 11.77 9.43
C ALA A 214 1.00 10.48 10.10
N HIS A 215 -0.09 9.91 9.59
CA HIS A 215 -0.62 8.64 10.09
C HIS A 215 0.31 7.46 9.78
N ASN A 216 0.92 7.42 8.60
CA ASN A 216 1.89 6.38 8.27
C ASN A 216 3.07 6.42 9.24
N GLU A 217 3.63 7.61 9.51
CA GLU A 217 4.76 7.76 10.43
C GLU A 217 4.41 7.41 11.89
N GLN A 218 3.16 7.62 12.28
CA GLN A 218 2.67 7.21 13.59
C GLN A 218 2.52 5.69 13.69
N TYR A 219 1.77 5.08 12.75
CA TYR A 219 1.41 3.66 12.86
C TYR A 219 2.55 2.70 12.49
N ARG A 220 3.52 3.13 11.66
CA ARG A 220 4.71 2.29 11.39
C ARG A 220 5.54 2.01 12.66
N LYS A 221 5.46 2.87 13.67
CA LYS A 221 6.14 2.68 14.96
C LYS A 221 5.36 1.78 15.93
N LEU A 222 4.05 1.65 15.72
CA LEU A 222 3.15 0.94 16.63
C LEU A 222 2.76 -0.45 16.11
N ILE A 223 2.72 -0.65 14.79
CA ILE A 223 2.25 -1.89 14.16
C ILE A 223 3.39 -2.51 13.38
N GLN A 224 3.80 -3.70 13.80
CA GLN A 224 4.85 -4.46 13.12
C GLN A 224 4.41 -4.85 11.69
N GLY A 225 5.30 -4.66 10.72
CA GLY A 225 5.01 -4.95 9.33
C GLY A 225 4.09 -3.94 8.62
N TYR A 226 3.78 -2.79 9.26
CA TYR A 226 2.93 -1.77 8.67
C TYR A 226 3.39 -1.33 7.27
N MET A 227 4.69 -1.21 7.04
CA MET A 227 5.25 -0.77 5.76
C MET A 227 5.08 -1.78 4.63
N LEU A 228 4.89 -3.06 4.93
CA LEU A 228 4.68 -4.11 3.92
C LEU A 228 3.44 -3.84 3.05
N ARG A 229 2.46 -3.08 3.53
CA ARG A 229 1.30 -2.65 2.75
C ARG A 229 1.66 -1.78 1.53
N HIS A 230 2.85 -1.16 1.54
CA HIS A 230 3.34 -0.32 0.44
C HIS A 230 4.12 -1.11 -0.62
N LYS A 231 4.17 -2.45 -0.54
CA LYS A 231 4.71 -3.31 -1.62
C LYS A 231 3.89 -3.27 -2.90
N VAL A 232 2.64 -2.82 -2.81
CA VAL A 232 1.73 -2.70 -3.94
C VAL A 232 1.21 -1.27 -4.05
N LYS A 233 0.64 -0.92 -5.21
CA LYS A 233 0.00 0.39 -5.39
C LYS A 233 -1.20 0.53 -4.46
N PRO A 234 -1.42 1.71 -3.86
CA PRO A 234 -2.60 1.95 -3.07
C PRO A 234 -3.86 1.92 -3.94
N GLY A 235 -4.95 1.39 -3.37
CA GLY A 235 -6.23 1.23 -4.05
C GLY A 235 -7.25 2.32 -3.72
N ILE A 236 -8.21 2.51 -4.63
CA ILE A 236 -9.45 3.26 -4.37
C ILE A 236 -10.32 2.46 -3.41
N THR A 237 -10.42 1.15 -3.65
CA THR A 237 -11.05 0.17 -2.77
C THR A 237 -10.06 -0.93 -2.40
N GLY A 238 -10.42 -1.80 -1.44
CA GLY A 238 -9.55 -2.89 -1.01
C GLY A 238 -10.26 -3.89 -0.11
N LEU A 239 -9.58 -5.01 0.19
CA LEU A 239 -10.13 -6.10 0.97
C LEU A 239 -10.59 -5.63 2.36
N ALA A 240 -9.81 -4.80 3.04
CA ALA A 240 -10.20 -4.22 4.32
C ALA A 240 -11.50 -3.41 4.23
N GLN A 241 -11.66 -2.59 3.19
CA GLN A 241 -12.81 -1.72 3.02
C GLN A 241 -14.11 -2.51 2.80
N VAL A 242 -14.09 -3.55 1.96
CA VAL A 242 -15.28 -4.39 1.70
C VAL A 242 -15.61 -5.30 2.88
N ASN A 243 -14.68 -5.51 3.82
CA ASN A 243 -14.91 -6.24 5.06
C ASN A 243 -15.27 -5.33 6.25
N GLY A 244 -15.64 -4.06 5.99
CA GLY A 244 -16.17 -3.15 7.00
C GLY A 244 -15.13 -2.25 7.69
N TRP A 245 -13.85 -2.37 7.35
CA TRP A 245 -12.75 -1.58 7.94
C TRP A 245 -12.45 -0.32 7.11
N ARG A 246 -13.52 0.36 6.62
CA ARG A 246 -13.43 1.60 5.83
C ARG A 246 -13.39 2.86 6.68
N GLY A 247 -14.07 2.87 7.81
CA GLY A 247 -14.33 4.04 8.67
C GLY A 247 -13.09 4.63 9.36
N GLU A 248 -13.34 5.49 10.33
CA GLU A 248 -12.29 6.08 11.18
C GLU A 248 -11.53 4.98 11.92
N THR A 249 -10.21 5.14 11.99
CA THR A 249 -9.30 4.29 12.77
C THR A 249 -8.87 5.02 14.02
N ASP A 250 -9.85 5.24 14.90
CA ASP A 250 -9.71 5.93 16.17
C ASP A 250 -8.98 5.09 17.24
N THR A 251 -8.90 3.77 17.04
CA THR A 251 -8.19 2.83 17.95
C THR A 251 -7.11 2.06 17.20
N LEU A 252 -6.08 1.63 17.94
CA LEU A 252 -4.98 0.83 17.41
C LEU A 252 -5.50 -0.50 16.83
N ASP A 253 -6.39 -1.18 17.54
CA ASP A 253 -6.97 -2.48 17.14
C ASP A 253 -7.67 -2.40 15.78
N LYS A 254 -8.41 -1.31 15.52
CA LYS A 254 -9.07 -1.11 14.21
C LYS A 254 -8.06 -0.92 13.09
N MET A 255 -6.95 -0.24 13.39
CA MET A 255 -5.87 -0.08 12.42
C MET A 255 -5.15 -1.41 12.18
N GLU A 256 -4.85 -2.17 13.22
CA GLU A 256 -4.24 -3.50 13.11
C GLU A 256 -5.09 -4.43 12.24
N LYS A 257 -6.40 -4.50 12.50
CA LYS A 257 -7.32 -5.29 11.66
C LYS A 257 -7.33 -4.84 10.20
N ARG A 258 -7.28 -3.54 9.95
CA ARG A 258 -7.17 -3.02 8.57
C ARG A 258 -5.87 -3.49 7.92
N ILE A 259 -4.74 -3.40 8.65
CA ILE A 259 -3.44 -3.85 8.14
C ILE A 259 -3.42 -5.36 7.88
N GLU A 260 -4.02 -6.18 8.75
CA GLU A 260 -4.15 -7.62 8.52
C GLU A 260 -4.81 -7.91 7.17
N TYR A 261 -5.96 -7.29 6.87
CA TYR A 261 -6.64 -7.45 5.57
C TYR A 261 -5.83 -6.89 4.40
N ASP A 262 -5.11 -5.78 4.59
CA ASP A 262 -4.23 -5.23 3.55
C ASP A 262 -3.09 -6.22 3.23
N LEU A 263 -2.49 -6.84 4.26
CA LEU A 263 -1.43 -7.84 4.09
C LEU A 263 -1.98 -9.17 3.55
N GLU A 264 -3.18 -9.57 3.94
CA GLU A 264 -3.88 -10.73 3.37
C GLU A 264 -4.07 -10.54 1.86
N TYR A 265 -4.60 -9.38 1.43
CA TYR A 265 -4.74 -9.04 0.02
C TYR A 265 -3.40 -9.14 -0.73
N ILE A 266 -2.32 -8.58 -0.18
CA ILE A 266 -0.99 -8.59 -0.79
C ILE A 266 -0.47 -10.02 -0.97
N ARG A 267 -0.72 -10.92 -0.01
CA ARG A 267 -0.26 -12.32 -0.04
C ARG A 267 -1.09 -13.23 -0.94
N THR A 268 -2.39 -12.95 -1.04
CA THR A 268 -3.34 -13.84 -1.72
C THR A 268 -3.85 -13.28 -3.05
N TRP A 269 -3.28 -12.18 -3.51
CA TRP A 269 -3.73 -11.49 -4.70
C TRP A 269 -3.87 -12.45 -5.90
N ASN A 270 -4.97 -12.33 -6.58
CA ASN A 270 -5.22 -12.86 -7.90
C ASN A 270 -6.33 -12.00 -8.56
N ILE A 271 -6.45 -12.06 -9.88
CA ILE A 271 -7.38 -11.25 -10.66
C ILE A 271 -8.86 -11.48 -10.26
N VAL A 272 -9.21 -12.71 -9.86
CA VAL A 272 -10.58 -13.04 -9.42
C VAL A 272 -10.90 -12.35 -8.11
N LEU A 273 -9.91 -12.24 -7.20
CA LEU A 273 -10.06 -11.49 -5.95
C LEU A 273 -10.34 -10.01 -6.21
N ASP A 274 -9.63 -9.40 -7.17
CA ASP A 274 -9.86 -8.01 -7.54
C ASP A 274 -11.26 -7.79 -8.10
N ILE A 275 -11.70 -8.62 -9.04
CA ILE A 275 -13.06 -8.56 -9.59
C ILE A 275 -14.10 -8.71 -8.48
N LYS A 276 -13.89 -9.65 -7.54
CA LYS A 276 -14.77 -9.83 -6.38
C LYS A 276 -14.83 -8.58 -5.50
N ILE A 277 -13.68 -7.95 -5.23
CA ILE A 277 -13.63 -6.72 -4.41
C ILE A 277 -14.32 -5.55 -5.14
N ILE A 278 -14.10 -5.38 -6.45
CA ILE A 278 -14.77 -4.36 -7.24
C ILE A 278 -16.30 -4.55 -7.16
N PHE A 279 -16.78 -5.76 -7.38
CA PHE A 279 -18.20 -6.10 -7.29
C PHE A 279 -18.77 -5.80 -5.90
N LEU A 280 -18.11 -6.29 -4.84
CA LEU A 280 -18.53 -6.03 -3.46
C LEU A 280 -18.53 -4.53 -3.12
N THR A 281 -17.62 -3.74 -3.71
CA THR A 281 -17.56 -2.29 -3.49
C THR A 281 -18.80 -1.60 -4.06
N VAL A 282 -19.25 -2.00 -5.25
CA VAL A 282 -20.46 -1.45 -5.85
C VAL A 282 -21.68 -1.78 -4.97
N PHE A 283 -21.84 -3.03 -4.54
CA PHE A 283 -22.99 -3.43 -3.73
C PHE A 283 -22.97 -2.85 -2.32
N LYS A 284 -21.85 -2.98 -1.60
CA LYS A 284 -21.73 -2.48 -0.22
C LYS A 284 -21.60 -0.96 -0.15
N GLY A 285 -21.07 -0.32 -1.19
CA GLY A 285 -20.98 1.14 -1.29
C GLY A 285 -22.34 1.82 -1.34
N PHE A 286 -23.35 1.17 -1.93
CA PHE A 286 -24.73 1.68 -1.99
C PHE A 286 -25.58 1.30 -0.76
N ILE A 287 -25.27 0.24 -0.05
CA ILE A 287 -26.11 -0.33 1.04
C ILE A 287 -25.48 -0.07 2.43
N GLY A 288 -24.21 0.26 2.53
CA GLY A 288 -23.47 0.36 3.80
C GLY A 288 -23.75 1.67 4.56
N LYS A 289 -24.22 1.56 5.81
CA LYS A 289 -24.38 2.67 6.78
C LYS A 289 -23.04 3.31 7.24
N THR A 290 -21.90 2.95 6.65
CA THR A 290 -20.54 3.29 7.12
C THR A 290 -19.82 4.37 6.31
N ALA A 291 -20.55 5.16 5.52
CA ALA A 291 -20.03 6.42 4.99
C ALA A 291 -20.40 7.52 6.01
N TYR A 292 -19.42 8.04 6.73
CA TYR A 292 -19.44 9.16 7.72
C TYR A 292 -20.80 9.64 8.23
#